data_e9261daa40dc79e5d42a24d14f9b3ce7
#
_entry.id   e9261daa40dc79e5d42a24d14f9b3ce7
#
_cell.length_a   1.000
_cell.length_b   1.000
_cell.length_c   1.000
_cell.angle_alpha   90.00
_cell.angle_beta   90.00
_cell.angle_gamma   90.00
#
_symmetry.space_group_name_H-M   'P 1'
#
loop_
_entity.id
_entity.type
_entity.pdbx_description
1 polymer ?
#
loop_
_entity_poly.entity_id
_entity_poly.type
_entity_poly.pdbx_seq_one_letter_code
_entity_poly.pdbx_strand_id
1 'polypeptide(L)'
;MKTYTGPTLGGATATITCPAWCTVDHAYWDDRADDCFHKSSLLEVIPPRDRAGHPTPVFHPQLGAELQLHSTATSPSAAAVWLQLSEFKEDGVELDLAGVDSHLAAVDRYRDGLAKLRGLLAGIDAERRRRH
;
A
#
# COMPACT_ATOMS: atom_id res chain seq x y z
N MET A 1 -4.87 22.16 6.51
CA MET A 1 -4.24 21.03 7.23
C MET A 1 -5.11 20.69 8.43
N LYS A 2 -5.33 19.41 8.66
CA LYS A 2 -6.08 18.98 9.84
C LYS A 2 -5.15 18.76 11.04
N THR A 3 -5.70 18.89 12.23
CA THR A 3 -5.01 18.58 13.49
C THR A 3 -5.76 17.50 14.24
N TYR A 4 -5.05 16.81 15.11
CA TYR A 4 -5.63 15.85 16.03
C TYR A 4 -5.11 16.09 17.43
N THR A 5 -6.01 16.18 18.40
CA THR A 5 -5.68 16.29 19.82
C THR A 5 -6.12 15.01 20.52
N GLY A 6 -5.18 14.31 21.14
CA GLY A 6 -5.44 13.05 21.78
C GLY A 6 -4.48 12.74 22.93
N PRO A 7 -4.70 11.58 23.60
CA PRO A 7 -3.86 11.18 24.72
C PRO A 7 -2.45 10.82 24.25
N THR A 8 -1.49 10.95 25.14
CA THR A 8 -0.12 10.47 24.95
C THR A 8 0.11 9.18 25.72
N LEU A 9 1.19 8.49 25.41
CA LEU A 9 1.61 7.27 26.15
C LEU A 9 1.83 7.57 27.63
N GLY A 10 2.27 8.79 27.94
CA GLY A 10 2.51 9.22 29.32
C GLY A 10 1.27 9.72 30.09
N GLY A 11 0.09 9.64 29.47
CA GLY A 11 -1.16 10.06 30.11
C GLY A 11 -1.48 11.55 29.97
N ALA A 12 -0.67 12.32 29.27
CA ALA A 12 -0.96 13.73 28.95
C ALA A 12 -1.83 13.83 27.70
N THR A 13 -2.06 15.05 27.25
CA THR A 13 -2.77 15.35 25.99
C THR A 13 -1.82 16.14 25.09
N ALA A 14 -1.79 15.80 23.82
CA ALA A 14 -0.98 16.51 22.83
C ALA A 14 -1.76 16.71 21.53
N THR A 15 -1.36 17.71 20.76
CA THR A 15 -1.91 18.02 19.46
C THR A 15 -0.85 17.79 18.39
N ILE A 16 -1.22 17.04 17.35
CA ILE A 16 -0.37 16.83 16.18
C ILE A 16 -1.02 17.49 14.96
N THR A 17 -0.17 17.91 14.02
CA THR A 17 -0.62 18.45 12.74
C THR A 17 -0.39 17.41 11.65
N CYS A 18 -1.45 17.03 10.94
CA CYS A 18 -1.36 16.07 9.87
C CYS A 18 -0.81 16.71 8.59
N PRO A 19 0.12 16.04 7.89
CA PRO A 19 0.44 16.43 6.53
C PRO A 19 -0.80 16.43 5.64
N ALA A 20 -0.78 17.21 4.55
CA ALA A 20 -1.92 17.31 3.65
C ALA A 20 -2.35 15.97 3.04
N TRP A 21 -1.40 15.07 2.87
CA TRP A 21 -1.64 13.73 2.31
C TRP A 21 -2.17 12.71 3.34
N CYS A 22 -2.22 13.03 4.62
CA CYS A 22 -2.74 12.11 5.64
C CYS A 22 -4.26 11.97 5.54
N THR A 23 -4.74 10.75 5.40
CA THR A 23 -6.17 10.44 5.31
C THR A 23 -6.70 9.72 6.54
N VAL A 24 -5.86 9.51 7.57
CA VAL A 24 -6.26 8.81 8.79
C VAL A 24 -7.21 9.68 9.62
N ASP A 25 -8.30 9.10 10.06
CA ASP A 25 -9.14 9.66 11.11
C ASP A 25 -8.62 9.16 12.47
N HIS A 26 -7.68 9.90 13.04
CA HIS A 26 -7.03 9.55 14.30
C HIS A 26 -8.01 9.47 15.47
N ALA A 27 -9.06 10.29 15.45
CA ALA A 27 -10.08 10.28 16.49
C ALA A 27 -10.91 8.99 16.44
N TYR A 28 -11.27 8.52 15.26
CA TYR A 28 -11.99 7.27 15.08
C TYR A 28 -11.19 6.07 15.63
N TRP A 29 -9.88 6.05 15.37
CA TRP A 29 -8.99 4.98 15.82
C TRP A 29 -8.52 5.15 17.26
N ASP A 30 -8.89 6.24 17.92
CA ASP A 30 -8.46 6.57 19.28
C ASP A 30 -6.93 6.50 19.42
N ASP A 31 -6.23 7.09 18.46
CA ASP A 31 -4.79 7.05 18.36
C ASP A 31 -4.11 7.81 19.51
N ARG A 32 -2.95 7.30 19.94
CA ARG A 32 -2.06 8.04 20.83
C ARG A 32 -1.34 9.10 20.00
N ALA A 33 -1.45 10.39 20.43
CA ALA A 33 -0.88 11.50 19.65
C ALA A 33 0.63 11.39 19.45
N ASP A 34 1.36 10.79 20.38
CA ASP A 34 2.81 10.59 20.31
C ASP A 34 3.23 9.20 19.85
N ASP A 35 2.28 8.36 19.45
CA ASP A 35 2.57 7.00 18.97
C ASP A 35 1.53 6.56 17.93
N CYS A 36 1.49 7.24 16.84
CA CYS A 36 0.66 6.89 15.69
C CYS A 36 1.35 7.27 14.39
N PHE A 37 0.75 6.87 13.29
CA PHE A 37 1.26 7.18 11.96
C PHE A 37 0.29 8.06 11.19
N HIS A 38 0.85 9.07 10.51
CA HIS A 38 0.19 9.69 9.39
C HIS A 38 0.31 8.73 8.20
N LYS A 39 -0.80 8.47 7.53
CA LYS A 39 -0.83 7.53 6.40
C LYS A 39 -1.64 8.11 5.25
N SER A 40 -1.15 7.90 4.03
CA SER A 40 -1.95 8.13 2.83
C SER A 40 -3.01 7.03 2.68
N SER A 41 -3.90 7.20 1.72
CA SER A 41 -4.79 6.11 1.30
C SER A 41 -3.95 4.92 0.83
N LEU A 42 -4.40 3.71 1.18
CA LEU A 42 -3.74 2.48 0.76
C LEU A 42 -3.91 2.30 -0.74
N LEU A 43 -2.80 2.14 -1.43
CA LEU A 43 -2.77 1.70 -2.81
C LEU A 43 -2.66 0.18 -2.80
N GLU A 44 -3.57 -0.49 -3.47
CA GLU A 44 -3.57 -1.95 -3.54
C GLU A 44 -4.06 -2.44 -4.89
N VAL A 45 -3.66 -3.67 -5.22
CA VAL A 45 -4.14 -4.37 -6.40
C VAL A 45 -4.93 -5.58 -5.93
N ILE A 46 -6.20 -5.66 -6.33
CA ILE A 46 -7.07 -6.78 -6.03
C ILE A 46 -7.08 -7.69 -7.26
N PRO A 47 -6.56 -8.93 -7.15
CA PRO A 47 -6.60 -9.86 -8.26
C PRO A 47 -8.03 -10.19 -8.68
N PRO A 48 -8.28 -10.49 -9.97
CA PRO A 48 -9.59 -10.90 -10.42
C PRO A 48 -9.94 -12.29 -9.90
N ARG A 49 -11.18 -12.70 -10.08
CA ARG A 49 -11.61 -14.08 -9.84
C ARG A 49 -10.78 -15.03 -10.70
N ASP A 50 -10.58 -16.25 -10.21
CA ASP A 50 -9.90 -17.28 -10.99
C ASP A 50 -10.76 -17.74 -12.17
N ARG A 51 -10.21 -18.60 -13.03
CA ARG A 51 -10.91 -19.10 -14.22
C ARG A 51 -12.17 -19.90 -13.93
N ALA A 52 -12.30 -20.43 -12.71
CA ALA A 52 -13.49 -21.15 -12.24
C ALA A 52 -14.51 -20.22 -11.55
N GLY A 53 -14.21 -18.93 -11.47
CA GLY A 53 -15.08 -17.91 -10.87
C GLY A 53 -14.95 -17.79 -9.36
N HIS A 54 -13.98 -18.45 -8.73
CA HIS A 54 -13.75 -18.33 -7.30
C HIS A 54 -13.12 -16.97 -6.97
N PRO A 55 -13.59 -16.29 -5.91
CA PRO A 55 -13.00 -15.01 -5.53
C PRO A 55 -11.59 -15.20 -4.98
N THR A 56 -10.70 -14.26 -5.32
CA THR A 56 -9.39 -14.16 -4.69
C THR A 56 -9.56 -13.69 -3.24
N PRO A 57 -8.82 -14.25 -2.28
CA PRO A 57 -8.87 -13.79 -0.90
C PRO A 57 -8.57 -12.29 -0.79
N VAL A 58 -9.50 -11.54 -0.19
CA VAL A 58 -9.45 -10.07 -0.12
C VAL A 58 -8.36 -9.56 0.84
N PHE A 59 -7.92 -10.41 1.77
CA PHE A 59 -6.94 -10.06 2.79
C PHE A 59 -5.48 -10.34 2.36
N HIS A 60 -5.27 -10.59 1.08
CA HIS A 60 -3.92 -10.73 0.50
C HIS A 60 -3.69 -9.57 -0.49
N PRO A 61 -3.47 -8.33 0.00
CA PRO A 61 -3.22 -7.23 -0.91
C PRO A 61 -1.91 -7.47 -1.63
N GLN A 62 -1.99 -7.64 -2.94
CA GLN A 62 -0.82 -7.72 -3.79
C GLN A 62 -0.32 -6.29 -4.04
N LEU A 63 0.95 -6.03 -3.76
CA LEU A 63 1.55 -4.71 -3.97
C LEU A 63 0.90 -3.59 -3.14
N GLY A 64 0.43 -3.89 -1.93
CA GLY A 64 -0.08 -2.87 -1.02
C GLY A 64 0.99 -1.85 -0.65
N ALA A 65 0.68 -0.57 -0.80
CA ALA A 65 1.63 0.50 -0.49
C ALA A 65 0.93 1.73 0.06
N GLU A 66 1.57 2.40 1.01
CA GLU A 66 1.08 3.67 1.53
C GLU A 66 2.24 4.55 1.98
N LEU A 67 2.05 5.86 1.91
CA LEU A 67 3.00 6.81 2.48
C LEU A 67 2.76 6.90 3.98
N GLN A 68 3.83 6.86 4.77
CA GLN A 68 3.76 6.90 6.23
C GLN A 68 4.74 7.91 6.81
N LEU A 69 4.34 8.51 7.93
CA LEU A 69 5.18 9.37 8.74
C LEU A 69 4.75 9.22 10.20
N HIS A 70 5.70 8.88 11.09
CA HIS A 70 5.39 8.76 12.51
C HIS A 70 5.07 10.14 13.10
N SER A 71 4.11 10.19 14.03
CA SER A 71 3.63 11.45 14.63
C SER A 71 4.69 12.24 15.38
N THR A 72 5.76 11.57 15.84
CA THR A 72 6.88 12.22 16.54
C THR A 72 8.04 12.60 15.64
N ALA A 73 7.94 12.36 14.33
CA ALA A 73 8.99 12.72 13.39
C ALA A 73 9.26 14.23 13.41
N THR A 74 10.53 14.61 13.50
CA THR A 74 10.95 16.01 13.59
C THR A 74 11.05 16.68 12.22
N SER A 75 11.02 15.90 11.15
CA SER A 75 11.10 16.40 9.79
C SER A 75 10.10 15.70 8.88
N PRO A 76 9.38 16.44 8.01
CA PRO A 76 8.53 15.83 6.98
C PRO A 76 9.30 14.92 6.00
N SER A 77 10.61 15.12 5.87
CA SER A 77 11.47 14.29 5.02
C SER A 77 11.71 12.87 5.56
N ALA A 78 11.28 12.59 6.80
CA ALA A 78 11.30 11.23 7.36
C ALA A 78 10.15 10.35 6.82
N ALA A 79 9.26 10.89 6.00
CA ALA A 79 8.21 10.12 5.36
C ALA A 79 8.82 9.05 4.45
N ALA A 80 8.20 7.87 4.44
CA ALA A 80 8.63 6.74 3.63
C ALA A 80 7.41 6.01 3.07
N VAL A 81 7.60 5.28 1.98
CA VAL A 81 6.56 4.37 1.48
C VAL A 81 6.72 3.03 2.20
N TRP A 82 5.65 2.60 2.84
CA TRP A 82 5.55 1.25 3.38
C TRP A 82 5.00 0.34 2.29
N LEU A 83 5.81 -0.63 1.88
CA LEU A 83 5.41 -1.67 0.93
C LEU A 83 5.11 -2.95 1.70
N GLN A 84 3.85 -3.36 1.69
CA GLN A 84 3.41 -4.58 2.36
C GLN A 84 3.77 -5.80 1.51
N LEU A 85 4.44 -6.78 2.11
CA LEU A 85 4.95 -7.96 1.41
C LEU A 85 4.08 -9.20 1.59
N SER A 86 3.21 -9.21 2.60
CA SER A 86 2.32 -10.33 2.88
C SER A 86 0.97 -9.83 3.40
N GLU A 87 0.12 -10.76 3.81
CA GLU A 87 -1.16 -10.45 4.45
C GLU A 87 -1.02 -9.75 5.80
N PHE A 88 0.14 -9.85 6.43
CA PHE A 88 0.41 -9.21 7.72
C PHE A 88 0.91 -7.80 7.52
N LYS A 89 0.27 -6.83 8.19
CA LYS A 89 0.61 -5.41 8.07
C LYS A 89 2.04 -5.07 8.48
N GLU A 90 2.59 -5.81 9.45
CA GLU A 90 3.94 -5.64 9.93
C GLU A 90 5.00 -6.25 9.02
N ASP A 91 4.59 -7.05 8.03
CA ASP A 91 5.50 -7.68 7.09
C ASP A 91 5.65 -6.81 5.84
N GLY A 92 6.64 -5.95 5.87
CA GLY A 92 6.86 -4.99 4.80
C GLY A 92 8.25 -4.37 4.87
N VAL A 93 8.47 -3.44 3.97
CA VAL A 93 9.72 -2.66 3.90
C VAL A 93 9.41 -1.18 3.76
N GLU A 94 10.24 -0.35 4.36
CA GLU A 94 10.21 1.09 4.17
C GLU A 94 11.08 1.45 2.97
N LEU A 95 10.51 2.20 2.03
CA LEU A 95 11.21 2.65 0.85
C LEU A 95 11.35 4.18 0.87
N ASP A 96 12.54 4.66 0.64
CA ASP A 96 12.81 6.05 0.32
C ASP A 96 12.51 6.31 -1.17
N LEU A 97 12.76 7.53 -1.65
CA LEU A 97 12.49 7.89 -3.04
C LEU A 97 13.24 6.98 -4.02
N ALA A 98 14.52 6.72 -3.79
CA ALA A 98 15.31 5.83 -4.64
C ALA A 98 14.78 4.39 -4.62
N GLY A 99 14.33 3.92 -3.46
CA GLY A 99 13.71 2.61 -3.31
C GLY A 99 12.39 2.50 -4.08
N VAL A 100 11.55 3.54 -4.04
CA VAL A 100 10.32 3.59 -4.82
C VAL A 100 10.62 3.58 -6.32
N ASP A 101 11.60 4.35 -6.78
CA ASP A 101 12.00 4.36 -8.20
C ASP A 101 12.47 2.97 -8.65
N SER A 102 13.28 2.30 -7.82
CA SER A 102 13.74 0.94 -8.09
C SER A 102 12.58 -0.06 -8.14
N HIS A 103 11.62 0.07 -7.23
CA HIS A 103 10.43 -0.79 -7.20
C HIS A 103 9.55 -0.57 -8.42
N LEU A 104 9.35 0.69 -8.83
CA LEU A 104 8.61 1.01 -10.06
C LEU A 104 9.24 0.34 -11.28
N ALA A 105 10.55 0.37 -11.41
CA ALA A 105 11.25 -0.32 -12.49
C ALA A 105 11.02 -1.83 -12.46
N ALA A 106 11.01 -2.43 -11.26
CA ALA A 106 10.71 -3.86 -11.10
C ALA A 106 9.27 -4.21 -11.48
N VAL A 107 8.31 -3.37 -11.10
CA VAL A 107 6.89 -3.54 -11.46
C VAL A 107 6.70 -3.41 -12.97
N ASP A 108 7.38 -2.48 -13.61
CA ASP A 108 7.34 -2.33 -15.08
C ASP A 108 7.86 -3.59 -15.78
N ARG A 109 8.96 -4.17 -15.31
CA ARG A 109 9.47 -5.44 -15.85
C ARG A 109 8.48 -6.59 -15.64
N TYR A 110 7.83 -6.65 -14.49
CA TYR A 110 6.79 -7.64 -14.21
C TYR A 110 5.62 -7.46 -15.16
N ARG A 111 5.16 -6.21 -15.34
CA ARG A 111 4.08 -5.89 -16.28
C ARG A 111 4.41 -6.34 -17.70
N ASP A 112 5.61 -6.06 -18.17
CA ASP A 112 6.05 -6.45 -19.52
C ASP A 112 6.08 -7.98 -19.68
N GLY A 113 6.56 -8.68 -18.65
CA GLY A 113 6.55 -10.14 -18.64
C GLY A 113 5.14 -10.72 -18.67
N LEU A 114 4.23 -10.13 -17.88
CA LEU A 114 2.82 -10.54 -17.85
C LEU A 114 2.14 -10.28 -19.20
N ALA A 115 2.45 -9.17 -19.86
CA ALA A 115 1.94 -8.86 -21.20
C ALA A 115 2.38 -9.90 -22.23
N LYS A 116 3.62 -10.38 -22.13
CA LYS A 116 4.12 -11.48 -22.99
C LYS A 116 3.35 -12.78 -22.75
N LEU A 117 3.12 -13.14 -21.48
CA LEU A 117 2.33 -14.32 -21.12
C LEU A 117 0.90 -14.19 -21.64
N ARG A 118 0.32 -13.00 -21.55
CA ARG A 118 -1.00 -12.73 -22.12
C ARG A 118 -1.01 -12.98 -23.62
N GLY A 119 0.00 -12.52 -24.35
CA GLY A 119 0.13 -12.75 -25.79
C GLY A 119 0.19 -14.21 -26.15
N LEU A 120 0.97 -14.99 -25.40
CA LEU A 120 1.06 -16.44 -25.57
C LEU A 120 -0.30 -17.12 -25.31
N LEU A 121 -0.97 -16.74 -24.25
CA LEU A 121 -2.28 -17.29 -23.90
C LEU A 121 -3.33 -16.95 -24.95
N ALA A 122 -3.32 -15.72 -25.46
CA ALA A 122 -4.22 -15.29 -26.52
C ALA A 122 -4.01 -16.11 -27.80
N GLY A 123 -2.76 -16.43 -28.14
CA GLY A 123 -2.42 -17.30 -29.27
C GLY A 123 -2.94 -18.73 -29.10
N ILE A 124 -2.77 -19.28 -27.91
CA ILE A 124 -3.30 -20.62 -27.57
C ILE A 124 -4.83 -20.64 -27.66
N ASP A 125 -5.47 -19.62 -27.11
CA ASP A 125 -6.94 -19.53 -27.14
C ASP A 125 -7.48 -19.39 -28.58
N ALA A 126 -6.84 -18.58 -29.41
CA ALA A 126 -7.20 -18.43 -30.81
C ALA A 126 -7.02 -19.75 -31.60
N GLU A 127 -5.93 -20.49 -31.33
CA GLU A 127 -5.69 -21.79 -31.92
C GLU A 127 -6.76 -22.80 -31.53
N ARG A 128 -7.15 -22.82 -30.28
CA ARG A 128 -8.22 -23.69 -29.77
C ARG A 128 -9.54 -23.39 -30.46
N ARG A 129 -9.89 -22.12 -30.64
CA ARG A 129 -11.13 -21.70 -31.32
C ARG A 129 -11.15 -22.09 -32.77
N ARG A 130 -10.03 -22.06 -33.48
CA ARG A 130 -9.94 -22.49 -34.88
C ARG A 130 -10.17 -23.99 -35.07
N ARG A 131 -9.84 -24.79 -34.04
CA ARG A 131 -10.00 -26.25 -34.08
C ARG A 131 -11.43 -26.71 -33.73
N HIS A 132 -12.20 -25.84 -33.24
CA HIS A 132 -13.61 -26.08 -32.87
C HIS A 132 -14.51 -25.16 -33.66
#